data_0d2f8d51979861d133f1584ada956a14
#
_entry.id   0d2f8d51979861d133f1584ada956a14
#
_cell.length_a   1.000
_cell.length_b   1.000
_cell.length_c   1.000
_cell.angle_alpha   90.00
_cell.angle_beta   90.00
_cell.angle_gamma   90.00
#
_symmetry.space_group_name_H-M   'P 1'
#
loop_
_entity.id
_entity.type
_entity.pdbx_description
1 polymer ?
#
loop_
_entity_poly.entity_id
_entity_poly.type
_entity_poly.pdbx_seq_one_letter_code
_entity_poly.pdbx_strand_id
1 'polypeptide(L)'
;MLATAEKTTLITPYGGKLVDLMVPQAEQAELRAYANTLPSIRISERAVCDLELLATGGFSPLDRFMSQADHQSVLDTMRLTNGYLFPMPIPLPVDAEDAARIKIGADIAL
;
A
#
# COMPACT_ATOMS: atom_id res chain seq x y z
N MET A 1 -27.33 1.52 -22.59
CA MET A 1 -26.89 1.79 -22.34
C MET A 1 -26.35 2.22 -21.67
N LEU A 2 -26.17 2.43 -21.49
CA LEU A 2 -25.65 2.79 -21.06
C LEU A 2 -25.44 3.71 -20.37
N ALA A 3 -25.26 3.84 -20.75
CA ALA A 3 -25.27 5.18 -20.44
C ALA A 3 -25.45 5.41 -19.01
N THR A 4 -26.06 4.66 -18.50
CA THR A 4 -26.30 4.77 -17.23
C THR A 4 -25.17 4.77 -16.37
N ALA A 5 -24.16 4.34 -16.85
CA ALA A 5 -23.08 4.22 -16.04
C ALA A 5 -22.75 5.50 -15.36
N GLU A 6 -22.93 6.56 -16.03
CA GLU A 6 -22.59 7.77 -15.42
C GLU A 6 -23.42 8.07 -14.24
N LYS A 7 -24.44 7.35 -14.06
CA LYS A 7 -25.24 7.56 -12.91
C LYS A 7 -24.79 6.70 -11.77
N THR A 8 -23.59 6.25 -11.82
CA THR A 8 -23.16 5.41 -10.74
C THR A 8 -23.28 6.15 -9.46
N THR A 9 -23.62 5.43 -8.46
CA THR A 9 -23.82 5.98 -7.16
C THR A 9 -22.70 5.59 -6.22
N LEU A 10 -21.52 5.43 -6.77
CA LEU A 10 -20.38 5.12 -5.91
C LEU A 10 -20.13 6.26 -4.93
N ILE A 11 -19.88 5.90 -3.71
CA ILE A 11 -19.58 6.88 -2.69
C ILE A 11 -18.18 7.43 -2.92
N THR A 12 -17.93 8.61 -2.35
CA THR A 12 -16.59 9.19 -2.37
C THR A 12 -15.61 8.26 -1.66
N PRO A 13 -14.42 8.03 -2.22
CA PRO A 13 -13.43 7.21 -1.55
C PRO A 13 -13.08 7.75 -0.17
N TYR A 14 -12.79 6.85 0.75
CA TYR A 14 -12.41 7.25 2.08
C TYR A 14 -11.11 8.06 2.02
N GLY A 15 -11.11 9.22 2.65
CA GLY A 15 -10.02 10.18 2.56
C GLY A 15 -10.16 11.16 1.41
N GLY A 16 -11.22 11.04 0.61
CA GLY A 16 -11.55 11.99 -0.46
C GLY A 16 -10.95 11.70 -1.81
N LYS A 17 -9.97 10.81 -1.89
CA LYS A 17 -9.30 10.47 -3.14
C LYS A 17 -8.94 9.00 -3.13
N LEU A 18 -9.25 8.32 -4.22
CA LEU A 18 -8.85 6.93 -4.38
C LEU A 18 -7.35 6.87 -4.67
N VAL A 19 -6.63 6.15 -3.84
CA VAL A 19 -5.20 5.92 -4.06
C VAL A 19 -5.05 4.93 -5.21
N ASP A 20 -4.23 5.27 -6.19
CA ASP A 20 -3.95 4.40 -7.32
C ASP A 20 -2.43 4.34 -7.50
N LEU A 21 -1.86 3.19 -7.18
CA LEU A 21 -0.41 2.96 -7.29
C LEU A 21 -0.06 2.09 -8.50
N MET A 22 -1.06 1.80 -9.35
CA MET A 22 -0.81 0.99 -10.53
C MET A 22 0.03 1.77 -11.53
N VAL A 23 1.06 1.13 -12.02
CA VAL A 23 2.01 1.77 -12.94
C VAL A 23 1.51 1.62 -14.38
N PRO A 24 1.55 2.68 -15.19
CA PRO A 24 1.20 2.58 -16.60
C PRO A 24 2.04 1.52 -17.31
N GLN A 25 1.44 0.81 -18.25
CA GLN A 25 2.11 -0.28 -18.93
C GLN A 25 3.41 0.15 -19.59
N ALA A 26 3.48 1.38 -20.06
CA ALA A 26 4.68 1.91 -20.71
C ALA A 26 5.89 2.00 -19.76
N GLU A 27 5.65 2.09 -18.44
CA GLU A 27 6.71 2.24 -17.46
C GLU A 27 7.06 0.93 -16.75
N GLN A 28 6.28 -0.11 -16.96
CA GLN A 28 6.45 -1.36 -16.22
C GLN A 28 7.79 -2.03 -16.46
N ALA A 29 8.27 -2.04 -17.70
CA ALA A 29 9.53 -2.68 -18.04
C ALA A 29 10.71 -1.99 -17.34
N GLU A 30 10.70 -0.67 -17.33
CA GLU A 30 11.75 0.11 -16.70
C GLU A 30 11.76 -0.08 -15.19
N LEU A 31 10.60 -0.01 -14.57
CA LEU A 31 10.48 -0.21 -13.13
C LEU A 31 10.83 -1.64 -12.70
N ARG A 32 10.48 -2.62 -13.54
CA ARG A 32 10.86 -4.00 -13.26
C ARG A 32 12.37 -4.18 -13.32
N ALA A 33 13.00 -3.56 -14.31
CA ALA A 33 14.45 -3.60 -14.40
C ALA A 33 15.11 -2.93 -13.19
N TYR A 34 14.55 -1.81 -12.74
CA TYR A 34 15.04 -1.13 -11.54
C TYR A 34 14.86 -2.02 -10.31
N ALA A 35 13.70 -2.64 -10.16
CA ALA A 35 13.41 -3.51 -9.02
C ALA A 35 14.39 -4.69 -8.94
N ASN A 36 14.83 -5.20 -10.08
CA ASN A 36 15.78 -6.29 -10.11
C ASN A 36 17.15 -5.90 -9.59
N THR A 37 17.45 -4.61 -9.47
CA THR A 37 18.72 -4.12 -8.90
C THR A 37 18.64 -3.91 -7.39
N LEU A 38 17.45 -4.01 -6.81
CA LEU A 38 17.24 -3.71 -5.40
C LEU A 38 17.31 -4.96 -4.54
N PRO A 39 17.65 -4.82 -3.26
CA PRO A 39 17.44 -5.91 -2.31
C PRO A 39 15.96 -6.30 -2.31
N SER A 40 15.67 -7.58 -2.31
CA SER A 40 14.30 -8.07 -2.33
C SER A 40 13.97 -8.81 -1.05
N ILE A 41 12.70 -8.77 -0.67
CA ILE A 41 12.17 -9.58 0.41
C ILE A 41 11.01 -10.40 -0.12
N ARG A 42 10.92 -11.63 0.36
CA ARG A 42 9.80 -12.49 0.05
C ARG A 42 8.66 -12.16 1.00
N ILE A 43 7.47 -11.96 0.46
CA ILE A 43 6.30 -11.63 1.26
C ILE A 43 5.33 -12.81 1.28
N SER A 44 4.51 -12.86 2.31
CA SER A 44 3.50 -13.90 2.48
C SER A 44 2.33 -13.69 1.52
N GLU A 45 1.50 -14.72 1.35
CA GLU A 45 0.27 -14.60 0.56
C GLU A 45 -0.64 -13.49 1.11
N ARG A 46 -0.71 -13.35 2.41
CA ARG A 46 -1.49 -12.29 3.03
C ARG A 46 -0.94 -10.91 2.66
N ALA A 47 0.38 -10.77 2.69
CA ALA A 47 1.00 -9.50 2.31
C ALA A 47 0.80 -9.17 0.84
N VAL A 48 0.73 -10.18 -0.03
CA VAL A 48 0.38 -9.96 -1.44
C VAL A 48 -1.03 -9.41 -1.57
N CYS A 49 -1.99 -9.96 -0.83
CA CYS A 49 -3.35 -9.45 -0.83
C CYS A 49 -3.42 -8.01 -0.33
N ASP A 50 -2.70 -7.71 0.74
CA ASP A 50 -2.64 -6.34 1.26
C ASP A 50 -2.00 -5.40 0.24
N LEU A 51 -0.95 -5.84 -0.44
CA LEU A 51 -0.29 -5.06 -1.48
C LEU A 51 -1.24 -4.74 -2.64
N GLU A 52 -2.03 -5.71 -3.07
CA GLU A 52 -3.01 -5.50 -4.12
C GLU A 52 -4.07 -4.47 -3.70
N LEU A 53 -4.56 -4.55 -2.47
CA LEU A 53 -5.53 -3.59 -1.96
C LEU A 53 -4.92 -2.19 -1.81
N LEU A 54 -3.66 -2.09 -1.40
CA LEU A 54 -2.97 -0.81 -1.35
C LEU A 54 -2.84 -0.21 -2.76
N ALA A 55 -2.45 -1.04 -3.73
CA ALA A 55 -2.19 -0.57 -5.09
C ALA A 55 -3.45 -0.12 -5.82
N THR A 56 -4.57 -0.77 -5.56
CA THR A 56 -5.84 -0.47 -6.25
C THR A 56 -6.75 0.48 -5.48
N GLY A 57 -6.33 0.91 -4.30
CA GLY A 57 -7.09 1.87 -3.53
C GLY A 57 -8.06 1.29 -2.52
N GLY A 58 -8.05 -0.03 -2.35
CA GLY A 58 -8.95 -0.69 -1.38
C GLY A 58 -8.68 -0.28 0.06
N PHE A 59 -7.47 0.17 0.35
CA PHE A 59 -7.10 0.67 1.68
C PHE A 59 -6.92 2.18 1.73
N SER A 60 -7.50 2.93 0.76
CA SER A 60 -7.41 4.40 0.81
C SER A 60 -7.84 4.92 2.19
N PRO A 61 -7.18 5.90 2.75
CA PRO A 61 -6.15 6.75 2.15
C PRO A 61 -4.71 6.24 2.28
N LEU A 62 -4.50 4.99 2.69
CA LEU A 62 -3.15 4.46 2.74
C LEU A 62 -2.57 4.33 1.34
N ASP A 63 -1.33 4.77 1.17
CA ASP A 63 -0.60 4.66 -0.09
C ASP A 63 0.64 3.77 0.04
N ARG A 64 0.77 3.08 1.15
CA ARG A 64 1.92 2.21 1.47
C ARG A 64 1.57 1.34 2.65
N PHE A 65 2.36 0.32 2.90
CA PHE A 65 2.29 -0.36 4.18
C PHE A 65 2.55 0.66 5.29
N MET A 66 1.92 0.48 6.44
CA MET A 66 1.99 1.47 7.51
C MET A 66 3.41 1.75 7.96
N SER A 67 3.73 3.04 8.16
CA SER A 67 4.94 3.45 8.84
C SER A 67 4.84 3.07 10.33
N GLN A 68 5.95 3.14 11.02
CA GLN A 68 5.96 2.88 12.47
C GLN A 68 5.00 3.82 13.20
N ALA A 69 4.97 5.09 12.79
CA ALA A 69 4.10 6.09 13.42
C ALA A 69 2.62 5.77 13.19
N ASP A 70 2.23 5.45 11.96
CA ASP A 70 0.85 5.07 11.65
C ASP A 70 0.45 3.78 12.35
N HIS A 71 1.33 2.78 12.34
CA HIS A 71 1.06 1.50 12.99
C HIS A 71 0.82 1.69 14.48
N GLN A 72 1.67 2.45 15.14
CA GLN A 72 1.51 2.71 16.57
C GLN A 72 0.23 3.50 16.86
N SER A 73 -0.07 4.50 16.04
CA SER A 73 -1.29 5.30 16.18
C SER A 73 -2.54 4.43 16.04
N VAL A 74 -2.55 3.53 15.07
CA VAL A 74 -3.68 2.62 14.86
C VAL A 74 -3.85 1.68 16.05
N LEU A 75 -2.76 1.16 16.60
CA LEU A 75 -2.82 0.30 17.77
C LEU A 75 -3.35 1.04 19.00
N ASP A 76 -3.00 2.31 19.16
CA ASP A 76 -3.38 3.09 20.33
C ASP A 76 -4.78 3.72 20.20
N THR A 77 -5.13 4.21 19.01
CA THR A 77 -6.33 5.03 18.82
C THR A 77 -7.24 4.58 17.69
N MET A 78 -6.87 3.55 16.95
CA MET A 78 -7.56 3.10 15.74
C MET A 78 -7.62 4.18 14.65
N ARG A 79 -6.67 5.11 14.68
CA ARG A 79 -6.60 6.20 13.71
C ARG A 79 -5.20 6.31 13.14
N LEU A 80 -5.13 6.69 11.85
CA LEU A 80 -3.87 7.06 11.23
C LEU A 80 -3.38 8.38 11.83
N THR A 81 -2.12 8.71 11.64
CA THR A 81 -1.56 9.96 12.16
C THR A 81 -2.24 11.19 11.56
N ASN A 82 -2.87 11.06 10.40
CA ASN A 82 -3.65 12.15 9.80
C ASN A 82 -5.06 12.28 10.38
N GLY A 83 -5.43 11.45 11.34
CA GLY A 83 -6.71 11.54 12.05
C GLY A 83 -7.84 10.68 11.48
N TYR A 84 -7.67 10.08 10.31
CA TYR A 84 -8.71 9.22 9.76
C TYR A 84 -8.84 7.93 10.56
N LEU A 85 -10.06 7.51 10.81
CA LEU A 85 -10.33 6.24 11.47
C LEU A 85 -9.88 5.11 10.55
N PHE A 86 -9.02 4.25 11.06
CA PHE A 86 -8.52 3.10 10.32
C PHE A 86 -8.22 1.99 11.35
N PRO A 87 -9.23 1.19 11.72
CA PRO A 87 -9.12 0.30 12.87
C PRO A 87 -8.40 -1.02 12.58
N MET A 88 -7.64 -1.08 11.53
CA MET A 88 -6.98 -2.30 11.13
C MET A 88 -5.50 -2.01 10.79
N PRO A 89 -4.54 -2.65 11.45
CA PRO A 89 -3.13 -2.46 11.10
C PRO A 89 -2.79 -3.16 9.79
N ILE A 90 -2.04 -2.47 8.93
CA ILE A 90 -1.57 -3.01 7.65
C ILE A 90 -0.04 -2.87 7.61
N PRO A 91 0.70 -3.64 8.43
CA PRO A 91 2.14 -3.61 8.40
C PRO A 91 2.68 -4.58 7.34
N LEU A 92 3.92 -4.40 6.96
CA LEU A 92 4.65 -5.38 6.17
C LEU A 92 5.60 -6.12 7.12
N PRO A 93 5.27 -7.35 7.53
CA PRO A 93 6.16 -8.08 8.42
C PRO A 93 7.38 -8.59 7.65
N VAL A 94 8.53 -8.52 8.31
CA VAL A 94 9.79 -9.07 7.80
C VAL A 94 10.43 -9.86 8.91
N ASP A 95 11.18 -10.89 8.56
CA ASP A 95 11.92 -11.63 9.57
C ASP A 95 13.23 -10.91 9.92
N ALA A 96 13.90 -11.37 10.96
CA ALA A 96 15.12 -10.71 11.44
C ALA A 96 16.25 -10.76 10.41
N GLU A 97 16.31 -11.82 9.62
CA GLU A 97 17.32 -11.99 8.59
C GLU A 97 17.15 -10.95 7.49
N ASP A 98 15.91 -10.79 6.99
CA ASP A 98 15.62 -9.78 5.99
C ASP A 98 15.78 -8.37 6.55
N ALA A 99 15.37 -8.14 7.79
CA ALA A 99 15.53 -6.84 8.44
C ALA A 99 17.00 -6.41 8.50
N ALA A 100 17.92 -7.35 8.65
CA ALA A 100 19.34 -7.05 8.71
C ALA A 100 19.90 -6.63 7.34
N ARG A 101 19.25 -7.01 6.25
CA ARG A 101 19.72 -6.70 4.89
C ARG A 101 19.19 -5.40 4.34
N ILE A 102 18.17 -4.82 4.93
CA ILE A 102 17.52 -3.62 4.43
C ILE A 102 17.86 -2.44 5.33
N LYS A 103 17.80 -1.24 4.75
CA LYS A 103 18.10 0.00 5.48
C LYS A 103 16.91 0.93 5.42
N ILE A 104 16.69 1.65 6.51
CA ILE A 104 15.63 2.64 6.57
C ILE A 104 15.90 3.72 5.53
N GLY A 105 14.89 4.05 4.74
CA GLY A 105 14.99 5.07 3.71
C GLY A 105 15.49 4.56 2.36
N ALA A 106 15.90 3.30 2.27
CA ALA A 106 16.32 2.71 1.00
C ALA A 106 15.14 2.01 0.33
N ASP A 107 15.20 1.92 -0.99
CA ASP A 107 14.19 1.20 -1.76
C ASP A 107 14.44 -0.31 -1.68
N ILE A 108 13.36 -1.07 -1.69
CA ILE A 108 13.41 -2.53 -1.72
C ILE A 108 12.38 -3.04 -2.72
N ALA A 109 12.60 -4.24 -3.21
CA ALA A 109 11.63 -4.93 -4.06
C ALA A 109 10.89 -6.01 -3.26
N LEU A 110 9.62 -6.20 -3.57
CA LEU A 110 8.77 -7.20 -2.93
C LEU A 110 8.46 -8.34 -3.88
#